data_a27c1159ab06bf6991249f75395eb6c7
#
_entry.id   a27c1159ab06bf6991249f75395eb6c7
#
_cell.length_a   1.000
_cell.length_b   1.000
_cell.length_c   1.000
_cell.angle_alpha   90.00
_cell.angle_beta   90.00
_cell.angle_gamma   90.00
#
_symmetry.space_group_name_H-M   'P 1'
#
loop_
_entity.id
_entity.type
_entity.pdbx_description
1 polymer ?
#
loop_
_entity_poly.entity_id
_entity_poly.type
_entity_poly.pdbx_seq_one_letter_code
_entity_poly.pdbx_strand_id
1 'polypeptide(L)'
;MGPEQMALMMVQLSRAGCHNINFVTPTHVVPQILEALPHAVETGLRVPLVYNSSGYDSAETLKLLDGVFDIYMPDFKFWDNRWAGRYCQAPDYREVAIAALREMHRQVGDLVVDEAGIAHRGLLVRHLVMPNQVAGTEEIMEFLAEEISPNTYVNVMDQYKPCGSAHRDEFISRRLHSTEYRDAVTAAKKAGLERLDERDRIRLIFAP
;
A
#
# COMPACT_ATOMS: atom_id res chain seq x y z
N MET A 1 24.99 6.43 0.00
CA MET A 1 24.95 5.54 1.19
C MET A 1 25.29 4.14 0.71
N GLY A 2 26.25 3.48 1.34
CA GLY A 2 26.64 2.11 0.96
C GLY A 2 25.75 1.04 1.61
N PRO A 3 25.85 -0.24 1.13
CA PRO A 3 25.03 -1.35 1.63
C PRO A 3 25.19 -1.58 3.15
N GLU A 4 26.41 -1.50 3.66
CA GLU A 4 26.71 -1.68 5.10
C GLU A 4 26.07 -0.58 5.96
N GLN A 5 26.05 0.66 5.48
CA GLN A 5 25.39 1.78 6.17
C GLN A 5 23.88 1.56 6.24
N MET A 6 23.27 1.13 5.13
CA MET A 6 21.85 0.84 5.08
C MET A 6 21.50 -0.33 6.03
N ALA A 7 22.32 -1.37 6.03
CA ALA A 7 22.17 -2.50 6.96
C ALA A 7 22.23 -2.06 8.42
N LEU A 8 23.21 -1.23 8.77
CA LEU A 8 23.33 -0.70 10.13
C LEU A 8 22.11 0.11 10.57
N MET A 9 21.55 0.95 9.67
CA MET A 9 20.32 1.71 9.95
C MET A 9 19.13 0.79 10.22
N MET A 10 18.92 -0.26 9.42
CA MET A 10 17.86 -1.24 9.63
C MET A 10 17.98 -1.92 11.00
N VAL A 11 19.19 -2.36 11.37
CA VAL A 11 19.46 -3.00 12.65
C VAL A 11 19.27 -2.02 13.81
N GLN A 12 19.67 -0.76 13.67
CA GLN A 12 19.45 0.27 14.70
C GLN A 12 17.96 0.54 14.93
N LEU A 13 17.16 0.62 13.88
CA LEU A 13 15.69 0.76 13.99
C LEU A 13 15.08 -0.45 14.72
N SER A 14 15.48 -1.65 14.35
CA SER A 14 15.03 -2.88 15.03
C SER A 14 15.39 -2.87 16.52
N ARG A 15 16.63 -2.51 16.87
CA ARG A 15 17.09 -2.39 18.27
C ARG A 15 16.40 -1.27 19.05
N ALA A 16 15.94 -0.23 18.35
CA ALA A 16 15.13 0.86 18.93
C ALA A 16 13.67 0.46 19.19
N GLY A 17 13.27 -0.79 18.87
CA GLY A 17 11.93 -1.31 19.11
C GLY A 17 10.97 -1.18 17.91
N CYS A 18 11.45 -0.81 16.72
CA CYS A 18 10.61 -0.86 15.52
C CYS A 18 10.25 -2.31 15.19
N HIS A 19 8.97 -2.59 15.00
CA HIS A 19 8.46 -3.93 14.71
C HIS A 19 8.54 -4.33 13.24
N ASN A 20 8.94 -3.45 12.35
CA ASN A 20 9.24 -3.73 10.93
C ASN A 20 10.21 -2.70 10.36
N ILE A 21 10.75 -2.98 9.17
CA ILE A 21 11.47 -2.02 8.33
C ILE A 21 10.63 -1.72 7.10
N ASN A 22 10.13 -0.49 6.99
CA ASN A 22 9.26 -0.05 5.91
C ASN A 22 10.07 0.71 4.84
N PHE A 23 10.20 0.10 3.67
CA PHE A 23 10.81 0.72 2.50
C PHE A 23 9.74 1.45 1.68
N VAL A 24 9.76 2.78 1.73
CA VAL A 24 8.78 3.61 1.03
C VAL A 24 9.27 3.94 -0.38
N THR A 25 8.46 3.58 -1.37
CA THR A 25 8.76 3.75 -2.81
C THR A 25 10.09 3.10 -3.21
N PRO A 26 10.30 1.81 -2.90
CA PRO A 26 11.59 1.14 -3.07
C PRO A 26 11.90 0.77 -4.51
N THR A 27 10.94 0.85 -5.41
CA THR A 27 10.99 0.36 -6.81
C THR A 27 12.28 0.73 -7.54
N HIS A 28 12.79 1.95 -7.35
CA HIS A 28 13.99 2.44 -8.04
C HIS A 28 15.31 2.13 -7.31
N VAL A 29 15.27 1.54 -6.11
CA VAL A 29 16.45 1.22 -5.28
C VAL A 29 16.47 -0.25 -4.83
N VAL A 30 15.70 -1.11 -5.47
CA VAL A 30 15.65 -2.55 -5.18
C VAL A 30 17.05 -3.20 -5.17
N PRO A 31 17.93 -2.98 -6.15
CA PRO A 31 19.27 -3.59 -6.12
C PRO A 31 20.08 -3.20 -4.88
N GLN A 32 20.04 -1.94 -4.48
CA GLN A 32 20.76 -1.44 -3.31
C GLN A 32 20.20 -2.01 -1.99
N ILE A 33 18.88 -2.24 -1.93
CA ILE A 33 18.25 -2.92 -0.80
C ILE A 33 18.76 -4.37 -0.74
N LEU A 34 18.73 -5.09 -1.86
CA LEU A 34 19.18 -6.48 -1.93
C LEU A 34 20.67 -6.63 -1.55
N GLU A 35 21.52 -5.68 -1.94
CA GLU A 35 22.94 -5.65 -1.52
C GLU A 35 23.12 -5.43 -0.02
N ALA A 36 22.22 -4.67 0.63
CA ALA A 36 22.31 -4.39 2.05
C ALA A 36 21.76 -5.52 2.96
N LEU A 37 20.81 -6.30 2.47
CA LEU A 37 20.11 -7.30 3.29
C LEU A 37 21.02 -8.39 3.88
N PRO A 38 21.99 -8.99 3.16
CA PRO A 38 22.93 -9.95 3.75
C PRO A 38 23.64 -9.37 4.97
N HIS A 39 24.17 -8.16 4.88
CA HIS A 39 24.84 -7.48 5.99
C HIS A 39 23.91 -7.23 7.18
N ALA A 40 22.65 -6.87 6.90
CA ALA A 40 21.67 -6.65 7.95
C ALA A 40 21.30 -7.95 8.68
N VAL A 41 21.09 -9.04 7.93
CA VAL A 41 20.78 -10.37 8.49
C VAL A 41 21.93 -10.91 9.31
N GLU A 42 23.17 -10.80 8.84
CA GLU A 42 24.38 -11.19 9.56
C GLU A 42 24.55 -10.39 10.86
N THR A 43 24.15 -9.10 10.85
CA THR A 43 24.21 -8.23 12.04
C THR A 43 23.02 -8.42 12.99
N GLY A 44 22.04 -9.28 12.63
CA GLY A 44 20.96 -9.71 13.51
C GLY A 44 19.58 -9.08 13.23
N LEU A 45 19.33 -8.55 12.05
CA LEU A 45 17.99 -8.13 11.65
C LEU A 45 17.04 -9.34 11.64
N ARG A 46 15.85 -9.20 12.29
CA ARG A 46 14.84 -10.27 12.40
C ARG A 46 13.40 -9.77 12.34
N VAL A 47 13.21 -8.47 12.16
CA VAL A 47 11.86 -7.88 12.01
C VAL A 47 11.38 -7.95 10.56
N PRO A 48 10.06 -8.02 10.33
CA PRO A 48 9.50 -8.06 8.99
C PRO A 48 9.94 -6.89 8.11
N LEU A 49 10.11 -7.16 6.82
CA LEU A 49 10.41 -6.16 5.79
C LEU A 49 9.13 -5.81 5.03
N VAL A 50 8.84 -4.52 4.91
CA VAL A 50 7.65 -4.01 4.22
C VAL A 50 8.03 -3.32 2.92
N TYR A 51 7.44 -3.77 1.81
CA TYR A 51 7.55 -3.14 0.50
C TYR A 51 6.33 -2.22 0.27
N ASN A 52 6.52 -0.91 0.47
CA ASN A 52 5.46 0.09 0.37
C ASN A 52 5.60 0.86 -0.94
N SER A 53 4.75 0.57 -1.90
CA SER A 53 4.87 1.10 -3.26
C SER A 53 3.59 1.77 -3.77
N SER A 54 3.68 2.36 -4.95
CA SER A 54 2.53 2.94 -5.66
C SER A 54 1.64 1.89 -6.34
N GLY A 55 2.00 0.60 -6.27
CA GLY A 55 1.36 -0.46 -7.03
C GLY A 55 1.74 -0.50 -8.52
N TYR A 56 2.51 0.48 -8.99
CA TYR A 56 2.99 0.53 -10.38
C TYR A 56 4.38 -0.13 -10.46
N ASP A 57 4.40 -1.44 -10.20
CA ASP A 57 5.62 -2.24 -10.11
C ASP A 57 5.65 -3.32 -11.20
N SER A 58 6.83 -3.57 -11.77
CA SER A 58 7.02 -4.66 -12.71
C SER A 58 6.84 -6.02 -12.03
N ALA A 59 5.90 -6.82 -12.51
CA ALA A 59 5.70 -8.20 -12.01
C ALA A 59 6.96 -9.05 -12.15
N GLU A 60 7.77 -8.84 -13.20
CA GLU A 60 9.03 -9.55 -13.37
C GLU A 60 10.06 -9.16 -12.30
N THR A 61 10.12 -7.87 -11.92
CA THR A 61 10.96 -7.44 -10.80
C THR A 61 10.46 -8.01 -9.48
N LEU A 62 9.15 -8.02 -9.25
CA LEU A 62 8.57 -8.61 -8.04
C LEU A 62 8.87 -10.10 -7.89
N LYS A 63 8.89 -10.87 -8.98
CA LYS A 63 9.30 -12.29 -8.94
C LYS A 63 10.71 -12.50 -8.40
N LEU A 64 11.63 -11.56 -8.65
CA LEU A 64 12.99 -11.61 -8.10
C LEU A 64 13.02 -11.34 -6.59
N LEU A 65 11.94 -10.79 -6.03
CA LEU A 65 11.81 -10.44 -4.61
C LEU A 65 11.08 -11.53 -3.80
N ASP A 66 10.76 -12.67 -4.43
CA ASP A 66 10.09 -13.78 -3.74
C ASP A 66 10.93 -14.29 -2.55
N GLY A 67 10.34 -14.28 -1.35
CA GLY A 67 11.02 -14.63 -0.11
C GLY A 67 11.88 -13.52 0.51
N VAL A 68 11.92 -12.31 -0.07
CA VAL A 68 12.69 -11.17 0.44
C VAL A 68 11.84 -10.28 1.34
N PHE A 69 10.63 -9.95 0.91
CA PHE A 69 9.72 -9.11 1.69
C PHE A 69 8.63 -9.94 2.36
N ASP A 70 8.33 -9.62 3.61
CA ASP A 70 7.30 -10.28 4.40
C ASP A 70 5.93 -9.65 4.14
N ILE A 71 5.89 -8.34 3.93
CA ILE A 71 4.66 -7.57 3.76
C ILE A 71 4.76 -6.74 2.50
N TYR A 72 3.79 -6.87 1.60
CA TYR A 72 3.57 -5.93 0.52
C TYR A 72 2.46 -4.97 0.88
N MET A 73 2.72 -3.66 0.69
CA MET A 73 1.77 -2.58 1.00
C MET A 73 1.61 -1.65 -0.21
N PRO A 74 1.06 -2.14 -1.33
CA PRO A 74 0.84 -1.33 -2.52
C PRO A 74 -0.35 -0.38 -2.37
N ASP A 75 -0.28 0.76 -3.07
CA ASP A 75 -1.47 1.54 -3.38
C ASP A 75 -2.17 0.96 -4.62
N PHE A 76 -3.51 0.93 -4.65
CA PHE A 76 -4.27 0.84 -5.89
C PHE A 76 -4.99 2.18 -6.09
N LYS A 77 -4.46 3.02 -6.99
CA LYS A 77 -4.84 4.45 -7.08
C LYS A 77 -6.00 4.72 -8.01
N PHE A 78 -6.03 4.08 -9.19
CA PHE A 78 -6.99 4.34 -10.25
C PHE A 78 -7.37 3.05 -10.98
N TRP A 79 -8.66 2.88 -11.24
CA TRP A 79 -9.15 1.83 -12.11
C TRP A 79 -9.14 2.25 -13.58
N ASP A 80 -9.57 3.47 -13.90
CA ASP A 80 -9.57 4.00 -15.26
C ASP A 80 -8.21 4.61 -15.59
N ASN A 81 -7.54 4.03 -16.60
CA ASN A 81 -6.25 4.48 -17.09
C ASN A 81 -6.23 5.92 -17.61
N ARG A 82 -7.38 6.47 -18.00
CA ARG A 82 -7.52 7.89 -18.38
C ARG A 82 -7.13 8.79 -17.19
N TRP A 83 -7.59 8.47 -15.99
CA TRP A 83 -7.26 9.24 -14.79
C TRP A 83 -5.83 9.00 -14.32
N ALA A 84 -5.36 7.76 -14.41
CA ALA A 84 -3.97 7.43 -14.10
C ALA A 84 -3.00 8.14 -15.06
N GLY A 85 -3.31 8.16 -16.36
CA GLY A 85 -2.54 8.91 -17.35
C GLY A 85 -2.53 10.41 -17.08
N ARG A 86 -3.70 10.99 -16.72
CA ARG A 86 -3.84 12.42 -16.43
C ARG A 86 -3.10 12.86 -15.17
N TYR A 87 -3.19 12.10 -14.08
CA TYR A 87 -2.71 12.52 -12.76
C TYR A 87 -1.37 11.91 -12.35
N CYS A 88 -1.01 10.77 -12.91
CA CYS A 88 0.21 10.05 -12.55
C CYS A 88 1.14 9.78 -13.74
N GLN A 89 0.76 10.16 -14.96
CA GLN A 89 1.50 9.87 -16.20
C GLN A 89 1.71 8.36 -16.42
N ALA A 90 0.76 7.54 -15.99
CA ALA A 90 0.78 6.09 -16.07
C ALA A 90 -0.45 5.58 -16.86
N PRO A 91 -0.41 5.61 -18.20
CA PRO A 91 -1.58 5.30 -19.04
C PRO A 91 -1.99 3.82 -19.05
N ASP A 92 -1.19 2.95 -18.49
CA ASP A 92 -1.37 1.50 -18.34
C ASP A 92 -1.38 1.07 -16.86
N TYR A 93 -1.68 2.02 -15.94
CA TYR A 93 -1.61 1.81 -14.50
C TYR A 93 -2.40 0.60 -14.03
N ARG A 94 -3.65 0.45 -14.49
CA ARG A 94 -4.53 -0.61 -14.03
C ARG A 94 -3.95 -2.00 -14.32
N GLU A 95 -3.51 -2.25 -15.53
CA GLU A 95 -2.98 -3.54 -15.97
C GLU A 95 -1.70 -3.89 -15.19
N VAL A 96 -0.82 -2.90 -15.01
CA VAL A 96 0.42 -3.05 -14.25
C VAL A 96 0.12 -3.32 -12.78
N ALA A 97 -0.78 -2.54 -12.17
CA ALA A 97 -1.16 -2.72 -10.76
C ALA A 97 -1.82 -4.09 -10.51
N ILE A 98 -2.72 -4.53 -11.40
CA ILE A 98 -3.35 -5.86 -11.34
C ILE A 98 -2.28 -6.96 -11.35
N ALA A 99 -1.34 -6.90 -12.29
CA ALA A 99 -0.27 -7.89 -12.39
C ALA A 99 0.63 -7.88 -11.14
N ALA A 100 0.96 -6.69 -10.64
CA ALA A 100 1.76 -6.52 -9.43
C ALA A 100 1.06 -7.10 -8.19
N LEU A 101 -0.21 -6.75 -7.96
CA LEU A 101 -0.97 -7.23 -6.80
C LEU A 101 -1.14 -8.75 -6.79
N ARG A 102 -1.42 -9.35 -7.96
CA ARG A 102 -1.50 -10.82 -8.09
C ARG A 102 -0.17 -11.48 -7.72
N GLU A 103 0.95 -10.93 -8.18
CA GLU A 103 2.28 -11.47 -7.85
C GLU A 103 2.62 -11.25 -6.36
N MET A 104 2.35 -10.07 -5.81
CA MET A 104 2.55 -9.78 -4.38
C MET A 104 1.74 -10.75 -3.50
N HIS A 105 0.44 -10.93 -3.81
CA HIS A 105 -0.40 -11.88 -3.07
C HIS A 105 0.06 -13.33 -3.21
N ARG A 106 0.49 -13.74 -4.41
CA ARG A 106 1.07 -15.08 -4.64
C ARG A 106 2.24 -15.36 -3.68
N GLN A 107 3.09 -14.37 -3.43
CA GLN A 107 4.29 -14.51 -2.59
C GLN A 107 3.97 -14.57 -1.11
N VAL A 108 3.09 -13.72 -0.63
CA VAL A 108 2.90 -13.52 0.81
C VAL A 108 1.52 -13.92 1.33
N GLY A 109 0.51 -14.05 0.45
CA GLY A 109 -0.87 -14.37 0.82
C GLY A 109 -1.59 -13.24 1.55
N ASP A 110 -2.66 -13.59 2.24
CA ASP A 110 -3.47 -12.66 3.04
C ASP A 110 -2.68 -12.12 4.24
N LEU A 111 -3.00 -10.90 4.68
CA LEU A 111 -2.32 -10.28 5.81
C LEU A 111 -2.53 -11.08 7.11
N VAL A 112 -1.42 -11.41 7.76
CA VAL A 112 -1.39 -12.06 9.07
C VAL A 112 -0.98 -11.03 10.12
N VAL A 113 -1.82 -10.85 11.11
CA VAL A 113 -1.58 -9.98 12.27
C VAL A 113 -1.59 -10.82 13.55
N ASP A 114 -0.79 -10.42 14.54
CA ASP A 114 -0.80 -11.04 15.85
C ASP A 114 -1.92 -10.51 16.76
N GLU A 115 -1.95 -11.00 18.01
CA GLU A 115 -2.94 -10.59 19.01
C GLU A 115 -2.84 -9.10 19.41
N ALA A 116 -1.67 -8.48 19.18
CA ALA A 116 -1.45 -7.05 19.40
C ALA A 116 -1.83 -6.19 18.17
N GLY A 117 -2.28 -6.82 17.07
CA GLY A 117 -2.62 -6.14 15.82
C GLY A 117 -1.40 -5.77 14.96
N ILE A 118 -0.23 -6.34 15.24
CA ILE A 118 0.99 -6.11 14.46
C ILE A 118 1.04 -7.09 13.28
N ALA A 119 1.21 -6.55 12.08
CA ALA A 119 1.35 -7.35 10.88
C ALA A 119 2.74 -7.99 10.78
N HIS A 120 2.78 -9.28 10.44
CA HIS A 120 4.02 -10.04 10.27
C HIS A 120 4.26 -10.52 8.85
N ARG A 121 3.22 -10.75 8.07
CA ARG A 121 3.30 -11.23 6.69
C ARG A 121 2.01 -10.92 5.94
N GLY A 122 2.11 -10.76 4.62
CA GLY A 122 0.93 -10.73 3.75
C GLY A 122 0.73 -9.42 3.00
N LEU A 123 -0.38 -9.37 2.26
CA LEU A 123 -0.77 -8.22 1.44
C LEU A 123 -1.69 -7.27 2.21
N LEU A 124 -1.33 -5.99 2.25
CA LEU A 124 -2.17 -4.89 2.71
C LEU A 124 -2.33 -3.89 1.56
N VAL A 125 -3.52 -3.76 1.00
CA VAL A 125 -3.77 -2.81 -0.08
C VAL A 125 -4.23 -1.47 0.48
N ARG A 126 -3.65 -0.38 -0.01
CA ARG A 126 -4.10 0.97 0.33
C ARG A 126 -4.85 1.58 -0.84
N HIS A 127 -5.98 2.18 -0.56
CA HIS A 127 -6.80 2.86 -1.56
C HIS A 127 -7.17 4.26 -1.09
N LEU A 128 -6.72 5.28 -1.82
CA LEU A 128 -7.08 6.67 -1.57
C LEU A 128 -8.36 7.02 -2.31
N VAL A 129 -9.43 7.24 -1.57
CA VAL A 129 -10.70 7.70 -2.15
C VAL A 129 -10.52 9.12 -2.69
N MET A 130 -10.96 9.33 -3.92
CA MET A 130 -10.84 10.61 -4.62
C MET A 130 -12.22 11.23 -4.88
N PRO A 131 -12.33 12.57 -4.93
CA PRO A 131 -13.57 13.23 -5.29
C PRO A 131 -14.11 12.77 -6.64
N ASN A 132 -15.43 12.81 -6.80
CA ASN A 132 -16.13 12.51 -8.06
C ASN A 132 -15.84 11.10 -8.61
N GLN A 133 -15.56 10.15 -7.72
CA GLN A 133 -15.28 8.73 -8.05
C GLN A 133 -14.12 8.53 -9.04
N VAL A 134 -13.21 9.49 -9.14
CA VAL A 134 -12.08 9.47 -10.11
C VAL A 134 -11.18 8.26 -9.90
N ALA A 135 -11.09 7.74 -8.66
CA ALA A 135 -10.28 6.57 -8.35
C ALA A 135 -10.88 5.26 -8.91
N GLY A 136 -12.22 5.16 -9.12
CA GLY A 136 -12.86 3.91 -9.50
C GLY A 136 -12.89 2.91 -8.34
N THR A 137 -13.37 3.39 -7.18
CA THR A 137 -13.32 2.60 -5.94
C THR A 137 -14.14 1.31 -6.03
N GLU A 138 -15.33 1.34 -6.63
CA GLU A 138 -16.23 0.17 -6.71
C GLU A 138 -15.53 -0.96 -7.46
N GLU A 139 -15.02 -0.69 -8.65
CA GLU A 139 -14.32 -1.66 -9.50
C GLU A 139 -13.03 -2.19 -8.85
N ILE A 140 -12.30 -1.33 -8.12
CA ILE A 140 -11.11 -1.77 -7.37
C ILE A 140 -11.48 -2.74 -6.26
N MET A 141 -12.54 -2.47 -5.50
CA MET A 141 -12.97 -3.35 -4.41
C MET A 141 -13.50 -4.69 -4.93
N GLU A 142 -14.26 -4.68 -6.03
CA GLU A 142 -14.71 -5.90 -6.72
C GLU A 142 -13.51 -6.74 -7.17
N PHE A 143 -12.53 -6.13 -7.85
CA PHE A 143 -11.31 -6.82 -8.26
C PHE A 143 -10.56 -7.44 -7.07
N LEU A 144 -10.39 -6.70 -5.97
CA LEU A 144 -9.67 -7.21 -4.79
C LEU A 144 -10.38 -8.42 -4.18
N ALA A 145 -11.72 -8.38 -4.08
CA ALA A 145 -12.50 -9.45 -3.50
C ALA A 145 -12.53 -10.71 -4.39
N GLU A 146 -12.72 -10.52 -5.70
CA GLU A 146 -12.98 -11.61 -6.63
C GLU A 146 -11.69 -12.24 -7.18
N GLU A 147 -10.65 -11.42 -7.42
CA GLU A 147 -9.47 -11.87 -8.15
C GLU A 147 -8.19 -11.95 -7.29
N ILE A 148 -8.17 -11.32 -6.11
CA ILE A 148 -7.06 -11.45 -5.16
C ILE A 148 -7.49 -12.36 -4.00
N SER A 149 -8.33 -11.87 -3.09
CA SER A 149 -8.87 -12.66 -1.99
C SER A 149 -10.02 -11.90 -1.31
N PRO A 150 -11.12 -12.56 -0.93
CA PRO A 150 -12.16 -11.94 -0.09
C PRO A 150 -11.62 -11.56 1.30
N ASN A 151 -10.48 -12.12 1.72
CA ASN A 151 -9.78 -11.77 2.97
C ASN A 151 -8.71 -10.70 2.78
N THR A 152 -8.64 -10.04 1.64
CA THR A 152 -7.69 -8.94 1.42
C THR A 152 -7.89 -7.85 2.46
N TYR A 153 -6.81 -7.46 3.14
CA TYR A 153 -6.83 -6.34 4.09
C TYR A 153 -6.70 -5.02 3.33
N VAL A 154 -7.70 -4.14 3.47
CA VAL A 154 -7.74 -2.88 2.71
C VAL A 154 -7.79 -1.67 3.65
N ASN A 155 -6.84 -0.77 3.47
CA ASN A 155 -6.88 0.56 4.08
C ASN A 155 -7.56 1.53 3.11
N VAL A 156 -8.84 1.83 3.35
CA VAL A 156 -9.62 2.83 2.61
C VAL A 156 -9.36 4.19 3.23
N MET A 157 -8.66 5.08 2.51
CA MET A 157 -8.17 6.35 3.04
C MET A 157 -9.05 7.54 2.61
N ASP A 158 -9.44 8.38 3.57
CA ASP A 158 -10.24 9.62 3.35
C ASP A 158 -9.40 10.90 3.33
N GLN A 159 -8.09 10.76 3.37
CA GLN A 159 -7.16 11.88 3.61
C GLN A 159 -6.86 12.74 2.39
N TYR A 160 -7.58 12.53 1.27
CA TYR A 160 -7.35 13.33 0.06
C TYR A 160 -7.56 14.82 0.31
N LYS A 161 -6.61 15.60 -0.16
CA LYS A 161 -6.69 17.05 -0.29
C LYS A 161 -5.94 17.50 -1.54
N PRO A 162 -6.47 18.51 -2.28
CA PRO A 162 -5.78 19.01 -3.45
C PRO A 162 -4.43 19.63 -3.06
N CYS A 163 -3.42 19.40 -3.91
CA CYS A 163 -2.09 19.99 -3.79
C CYS A 163 -1.60 20.43 -5.17
N GLY A 164 -0.75 21.46 -5.22
CA GLY A 164 -0.15 21.92 -6.46
C GLY A 164 -1.18 22.28 -7.54
N SER A 165 -1.06 21.70 -8.72
CA SER A 165 -1.97 21.93 -9.86
C SER A 165 -3.39 21.41 -9.64
N ALA A 166 -3.59 20.46 -8.72
CA ALA A 166 -4.90 19.90 -8.42
C ALA A 166 -5.91 20.95 -7.93
N HIS A 167 -5.46 22.08 -7.35
CA HIS A 167 -6.35 23.19 -6.98
C HIS A 167 -7.09 23.82 -8.15
N ARG A 168 -6.64 23.62 -9.38
CA ARG A 168 -7.23 24.20 -10.61
C ARG A 168 -7.92 23.14 -11.46
N ASP A 169 -7.95 21.89 -11.00
CA ASP A 169 -8.54 20.80 -11.75
C ASP A 169 -10.05 20.71 -11.48
N GLU A 170 -10.84 20.52 -12.53
CA GLU A 170 -12.32 20.49 -12.43
C GLU A 170 -12.86 19.30 -11.64
N PHE A 171 -12.10 18.19 -11.54
CA PHE A 171 -12.55 16.97 -10.90
C PHE A 171 -12.02 16.82 -9.46
N ILE A 172 -10.79 17.26 -9.19
CA ILE A 172 -10.10 16.95 -7.95
C ILE A 172 -9.67 18.18 -7.14
N SER A 173 -10.21 19.39 -7.46
CA SER A 173 -9.82 20.65 -6.79
C SER A 173 -10.40 20.84 -5.39
N ARG A 174 -11.19 19.91 -4.88
CA ARG A 174 -11.82 19.97 -3.57
C ARG A 174 -11.39 18.80 -2.66
N ARG A 175 -11.64 18.93 -1.38
CA ARG A 175 -11.53 17.81 -0.45
C ARG A 175 -12.63 16.79 -0.70
N LEU A 176 -12.41 15.58 -0.22
CA LEU A 176 -13.38 14.52 -0.20
C LEU A 176 -14.60 14.90 0.66
N HIS A 177 -15.80 14.62 0.19
CA HIS A 177 -17.01 14.69 1.02
C HIS A 177 -17.14 13.43 1.87
N SER A 178 -17.69 13.56 3.07
CA SER A 178 -17.90 12.43 3.97
C SER A 178 -18.83 11.36 3.41
N THR A 179 -19.72 11.72 2.49
CA THR A 179 -20.56 10.78 1.74
C THR A 179 -19.74 9.91 0.81
N GLU A 180 -18.80 10.48 0.06
CA GLU A 180 -17.93 9.74 -0.87
C GLU A 180 -17.09 8.69 -0.15
N TYR A 181 -16.60 9.02 1.06
CA TYR A 181 -15.89 8.03 1.89
C TYR A 181 -16.81 6.91 2.37
N ARG A 182 -18.03 7.25 2.84
CA ARG A 182 -19.00 6.23 3.27
C ARG A 182 -19.42 5.32 2.11
N ASP A 183 -19.58 5.89 0.92
CA ASP A 183 -19.90 5.13 -0.29
C ASP A 183 -18.76 4.17 -0.64
N ALA A 184 -17.50 4.62 -0.52
CA ALA A 184 -16.32 3.78 -0.73
C ALA A 184 -16.24 2.60 0.24
N VAL A 185 -16.49 2.83 1.54
CA VAL A 185 -16.54 1.75 2.55
C VAL A 185 -17.71 0.80 2.29
N THR A 186 -18.85 1.35 1.85
CA THR A 186 -20.02 0.53 1.50
C THR A 186 -19.73 -0.34 0.28
N ALA A 187 -19.05 0.20 -0.75
CA ALA A 187 -18.63 -0.56 -1.93
C ALA A 187 -17.70 -1.73 -1.54
N ALA A 188 -16.72 -1.49 -0.66
CA ALA A 188 -15.83 -2.54 -0.17
C ALA A 188 -16.60 -3.67 0.54
N LYS A 189 -17.52 -3.32 1.44
CA LYS A 189 -18.36 -4.31 2.15
C LYS A 189 -19.32 -5.06 1.20
N LYS A 190 -19.89 -4.38 0.21
CA LYS A 190 -20.76 -4.98 -0.82
C LYS A 190 -19.98 -5.96 -1.70
N ALA A 191 -18.72 -5.66 -2.01
CA ALA A 191 -17.84 -6.58 -2.74
C ALA A 191 -17.43 -7.82 -1.91
N GLY A 192 -17.69 -7.86 -0.60
CA GLY A 192 -17.36 -8.97 0.29
C GLY A 192 -16.05 -8.80 1.04
N LEU A 193 -15.44 -7.61 1.03
CA LEU A 193 -14.24 -7.32 1.81
C LEU A 193 -14.62 -6.94 3.25
N GLU A 194 -14.26 -7.79 4.21
CA GLU A 194 -14.61 -7.58 5.63
C GLU A 194 -13.42 -7.04 6.45
N ARG A 195 -12.18 -7.17 5.93
CA ARG A 195 -10.95 -6.78 6.63
C ARG A 195 -10.53 -5.36 6.24
N LEU A 196 -11.32 -4.38 6.65
CA LEU A 196 -11.04 -2.98 6.42
C LEU A 196 -10.26 -2.37 7.60
N ASP A 197 -9.29 -1.50 7.32
CA ASP A 197 -8.64 -0.67 8.35
C ASP A 197 -9.65 0.39 8.83
N GLU A 198 -10.59 -0.02 9.61
CA GLU A 198 -11.47 0.86 10.36
C GLU A 198 -10.65 1.46 11.50
N ARG A 199 -9.84 2.46 11.19
CA ARG A 199 -9.30 3.31 12.25
C ARG A 199 -10.52 3.91 12.95
N ASP A 200 -10.84 3.37 14.11
CA ASP A 200 -11.57 4.14 15.08
C ASP A 200 -10.94 5.53 15.04
N ARG A 201 -11.71 6.53 14.61
CA ARG A 201 -11.28 7.92 14.74
C ARG A 201 -11.10 8.10 16.23
N ILE A 202 -9.91 7.79 16.73
CA ILE A 202 -9.51 8.23 18.05
C ILE A 202 -9.71 9.74 17.97
N ARG A 203 -10.88 10.19 18.41
CA ARG A 203 -11.07 11.54 18.79
C ARG A 203 -9.96 11.78 19.81
N LEU A 204 -8.89 12.44 19.38
CA LEU A 204 -8.03 13.14 20.28
C LEU A 204 -8.97 14.14 20.99
N ILE A 205 -9.63 13.66 22.02
CA ILE A 205 -10.24 14.49 23.03
C ILE A 205 -9.02 15.08 23.70
N PHE A 206 -8.60 16.24 23.22
CA PHE A 206 -7.79 17.11 24.02
C PHE A 206 -8.69 17.42 25.22
N ALA A 207 -8.43 16.73 26.31
CA ALA A 207 -8.93 17.14 27.62
C ALA A 207 -8.37 18.53 27.89
N PRO A 208 -9.19 19.41 28.48
CA PRO A 208 -8.84 20.81 28.77
C PRO A 208 -7.63 20.95 29.68
#